data_ac87a71fc04a8c8b65ffd100df4d883e
#
_entry.id   ac87a71fc04a8c8b65ffd100df4d883e
#
_cell.length_a   1.000
_cell.length_b   1.000
_cell.length_c   1.000
_cell.angle_alpha   90.00
_cell.angle_beta   90.00
_cell.angle_gamma   90.00
#
_symmetry.space_group_name_H-M   'P 1'
#
loop_
_entity.id
_entity.type
_entity.pdbx_description
1 polymer ?
#
loop_
_entity_poly.entity_id
_entity_poly.type
_entity_poly.pdbx_seq_one_letter_code
_entity_poly.pdbx_strand_id
1 'polypeptide(L)'
;EYVKGMQSTGTVACLKHFICNETEFYRRRSNSIVDERALHELYLPPFKAGIDAGVGYVMTSYNRLNGEWAGQNADLIRRILRGELGFRGCVMSDWSSVNDTEKVVKSGQNVEMPGRKEFFGEVRALLKEGRITEKDIEKMIRPNIATSIAFGLYDREKYVPALLEKFPAHKQTGYDVAAEG
;
A
#
# COMPACT_ATOMS: atom_id res chain seq x y z
N GLU A 1 -13.44 10.03 -7.80
CA GLU A 1 -14.45 9.19 -8.50
C GLU A 1 -13.91 7.78 -8.81
N TYR A 2 -12.71 7.60 -9.41
CA TYR A 2 -12.18 6.28 -9.80
C TYR A 2 -12.13 5.27 -8.63
N VAL A 3 -11.59 5.67 -7.46
CA VAL A 3 -11.56 4.83 -6.24
C VAL A 3 -12.97 4.41 -5.82
N LYS A 4 -13.91 5.36 -5.80
CA LYS A 4 -15.31 5.08 -5.42
C LYS A 4 -15.97 4.11 -6.39
N GLY A 5 -15.79 4.34 -7.71
CA GLY A 5 -16.33 3.45 -8.74
C GLY A 5 -15.77 2.04 -8.64
N MET A 6 -14.47 1.87 -8.48
CA MET A 6 -13.86 0.56 -8.28
C MET A 6 -14.38 -0.14 -7.03
N GLN A 7 -14.45 0.56 -5.90
CA GLN A 7 -14.86 -0.04 -4.63
C GLN A 7 -16.36 -0.32 -4.53
N SER A 8 -17.21 0.36 -5.32
CA SER A 8 -18.63 0.07 -5.39
C SER A 8 -18.94 -1.33 -5.95
N THR A 9 -18.01 -1.93 -6.68
CA THR A 9 -18.13 -3.31 -7.19
C THR A 9 -17.64 -4.36 -6.19
N GLY A 10 -17.17 -3.95 -5.01
CA GLY A 10 -16.57 -4.82 -4.01
C GLY A 10 -15.07 -5.06 -4.20
N THR A 11 -14.44 -4.50 -5.24
CA THR A 11 -12.97 -4.55 -5.42
C THR A 11 -12.31 -3.50 -4.55
N VAL A 12 -11.31 -3.90 -3.76
CA VAL A 12 -10.57 -2.94 -2.93
C VAL A 12 -9.52 -2.23 -3.78
N ALA A 13 -9.58 -0.90 -3.84
CA ALA A 13 -8.61 -0.09 -4.56
C ALA A 13 -7.29 0.03 -3.79
N CYS A 14 -6.18 0.16 -4.53
CA CYS A 14 -4.85 0.41 -3.98
C CYS A 14 -4.23 1.64 -4.65
N LEU A 15 -3.95 2.68 -3.87
CA LEU A 15 -3.20 3.85 -4.36
C LEU A 15 -1.70 3.54 -4.42
N LYS A 16 -1.05 3.93 -5.52
CA LYS A 16 0.37 3.65 -5.72
C LYS A 16 1.07 4.65 -6.64
N HIS A 17 2.35 4.76 -6.57
CA HIS A 17 3.23 4.20 -5.52
C HIS A 17 3.56 5.30 -4.53
N PHE A 18 3.42 5.05 -3.24
CA PHE A 18 3.65 6.01 -2.16
C PHE A 18 5.11 5.91 -1.71
N ILE A 19 6.07 6.81 -2.10
CA ILE A 19 5.86 8.09 -2.75
C ILE A 19 7.16 8.51 -3.48
N CYS A 20 7.06 9.44 -4.42
CA CYS A 20 8.20 10.08 -5.10
C CYS A 20 9.07 9.13 -5.95
N ASN A 21 8.47 8.12 -6.57
CA ASN A 21 9.15 7.28 -7.57
C ASN A 21 9.04 7.91 -8.96
N GLU A 22 9.91 8.89 -9.26
CA GLU A 22 9.84 9.71 -10.48
C GLU A 22 10.51 9.06 -11.69
N THR A 23 11.33 8.02 -11.48
CA THR A 23 12.07 7.37 -12.56
C THR A 23 12.07 5.86 -12.40
N GLU A 24 11.90 5.16 -13.52
CA GLU A 24 12.05 3.71 -13.57
C GLU A 24 13.52 3.28 -13.61
N PHE A 25 14.41 4.15 -14.07
CA PHE A 25 15.84 3.88 -14.13
C PHE A 25 16.42 3.83 -12.72
N TYR A 26 16.97 2.68 -12.35
CA TYR A 26 17.52 2.40 -11.01
C TYR A 26 16.53 2.65 -9.85
N ARG A 27 15.22 2.59 -10.06
CA ARG A 27 14.18 2.88 -9.06
C ARG A 27 14.38 2.17 -7.72
N ARG A 28 14.98 0.96 -7.71
CA ARG A 28 15.30 0.22 -6.48
C ARG A 28 16.54 0.73 -5.74
N ARG A 29 17.29 1.67 -6.29
CA ARG A 29 18.51 2.26 -5.72
C ARG A 29 18.46 3.77 -5.65
N SER A 30 17.49 4.39 -6.29
CA SER A 30 17.32 5.84 -6.29
C SER A 30 16.96 6.36 -4.91
N ASN A 31 17.32 7.61 -4.66
CA ASN A 31 16.95 8.34 -3.46
C ASN A 31 16.40 9.70 -3.87
N SER A 32 15.10 9.87 -3.70
CA SER A 32 14.41 11.12 -3.99
C SER A 32 14.64 12.08 -2.82
N ILE A 33 15.36 13.16 -3.06
CA ILE A 33 15.57 14.23 -2.08
C ILE A 33 14.48 15.25 -2.30
N VAL A 34 13.54 15.32 -1.37
CA VAL A 34 12.34 16.14 -1.46
C VAL A 34 12.17 16.91 -0.16
N ASP A 35 12.06 18.22 -0.24
CA ASP A 35 11.77 19.06 0.92
C ASP A 35 10.30 18.94 1.36
N GLU A 36 10.01 19.34 2.60
CA GLU A 36 8.68 19.24 3.20
C GLU A 36 7.61 20.02 2.39
N ARG A 37 7.96 21.17 1.84
CA ARG A 37 7.04 21.97 1.04
C ARG A 37 6.64 21.26 -0.25
N ALA A 38 7.62 20.80 -1.02
CA ALA A 38 7.36 20.06 -2.25
C ALA A 38 6.58 18.77 -1.98
N LEU A 39 6.91 18.06 -0.89
CA LEU A 39 6.20 16.86 -0.48
C LEU A 39 4.72 17.15 -0.24
N HIS A 40 4.40 18.19 0.53
CA HIS A 40 3.04 18.54 0.91
C HIS A 40 2.23 19.24 -0.19
N GLU A 41 2.87 20.05 -1.04
CA GLU A 41 2.16 20.80 -2.07
C GLU A 41 1.98 20.01 -3.38
N LEU A 42 2.89 19.09 -3.71
CA LEU A 42 2.88 18.38 -4.99
C LEU A 42 2.57 16.88 -4.85
N TYR A 43 3.23 16.18 -3.93
CA TYR A 43 3.19 14.73 -3.89
C TYR A 43 2.05 14.16 -3.05
N LEU A 44 1.74 14.77 -1.91
CA LEU A 44 0.71 14.24 -1.01
C LEU A 44 -0.73 14.52 -1.45
N PRO A 45 -1.09 15.62 -2.15
CA PRO A 45 -2.47 15.91 -2.48
C PRO A 45 -3.22 14.82 -3.25
N PRO A 46 -2.64 14.14 -4.26
CA PRO A 46 -3.32 13.01 -4.93
C PRO A 46 -3.63 11.86 -3.98
N PHE A 47 -2.71 11.53 -3.07
CA PHE A 47 -2.94 10.49 -2.06
C PHE A 47 -4.00 10.90 -1.06
N LYS A 48 -3.98 12.16 -0.60
CA LYS A 48 -5.03 12.70 0.28
C LYS A 48 -6.41 12.57 -0.36
N ALA A 49 -6.55 12.96 -1.61
CA ALA A 49 -7.81 12.84 -2.35
C ALA A 49 -8.30 11.38 -2.45
N GLY A 50 -7.40 10.42 -2.67
CA GLY A 50 -7.74 9.00 -2.69
C GLY A 50 -8.10 8.45 -1.31
N ILE A 51 -7.42 8.91 -0.25
CA ILE A 51 -7.72 8.55 1.14
C ILE A 51 -9.10 9.08 1.53
N ASP A 52 -9.42 10.34 1.18
CA ASP A 52 -10.73 10.94 1.42
C ASP A 52 -11.86 10.24 0.63
N ALA A 53 -11.51 9.61 -0.49
CA ALA A 53 -12.43 8.75 -1.24
C ALA A 53 -12.61 7.35 -0.60
N GLY A 54 -11.94 7.04 0.51
CA GLY A 54 -12.09 5.81 1.26
C GLY A 54 -11.29 4.62 0.74
N VAL A 55 -10.13 4.86 0.08
CA VAL A 55 -9.29 3.76 -0.44
C VAL A 55 -8.87 2.78 0.65
N GLY A 56 -8.94 1.47 0.35
CA GLY A 56 -8.60 0.41 1.31
C GLY A 56 -7.11 0.12 1.43
N TYR A 57 -6.34 0.28 0.35
CA TYR A 57 -4.91 -0.04 0.32
C TYR A 57 -4.06 1.13 -0.20
N VAL A 58 -2.82 1.20 0.32
CA VAL A 58 -1.74 2.03 -0.22
C VAL A 58 -0.52 1.16 -0.41
N MET A 59 0.13 1.26 -1.57
CA MET A 59 1.38 0.54 -1.86
C MET A 59 2.56 1.51 -1.81
N THR A 60 3.57 1.18 -1.00
CA THR A 60 4.80 1.96 -0.91
C THR A 60 5.67 1.77 -2.14
N SER A 61 6.45 2.79 -2.49
CA SER A 61 7.31 2.81 -3.67
C SER A 61 8.66 2.11 -3.46
N TYR A 62 9.41 1.91 -4.56
CA TYR A 62 10.73 1.27 -4.55
C TYR A 62 11.86 2.13 -4.01
N ASN A 63 11.78 3.43 -4.25
CA ASN A 63 12.86 4.39 -4.00
C ASN A 63 13.04 4.66 -2.50
N ARG A 64 14.17 5.26 -2.19
CA ARG A 64 14.32 5.97 -0.92
C ARG A 64 13.70 7.35 -1.02
N LEU A 65 13.15 7.81 0.08
CA LEU A 65 12.78 9.20 0.29
C LEU A 65 13.67 9.77 1.40
N ASN A 66 14.46 10.78 1.07
CA ASN A 66 15.38 11.44 2.00
C ASN A 66 16.28 10.45 2.78
N GLY A 67 16.79 9.42 2.07
CA GLY A 67 17.74 8.45 2.61
C GLY A 67 17.15 7.12 3.08
N GLU A 68 15.84 7.01 3.38
CA GLU A 68 15.23 5.76 3.84
C GLU A 68 14.27 5.18 2.78
N TRP A 69 14.26 3.86 2.58
CA TRP A 69 13.33 3.21 1.67
C TRP A 69 11.88 3.40 2.10
N ALA A 70 11.01 3.76 1.15
CA ALA A 70 9.62 4.10 1.42
C ALA A 70 8.88 3.01 2.22
N GLY A 71 9.07 1.73 1.90
CA GLY A 71 8.41 0.60 2.56
C GLY A 71 8.85 0.33 4.01
N GLN A 72 9.91 0.95 4.48
CA GLN A 72 10.41 0.82 5.86
C GLN A 72 10.62 2.16 6.56
N ASN A 73 10.14 3.25 5.95
CA ASN A 73 10.24 4.60 6.48
C ASN A 73 9.10 4.87 7.48
N ALA A 74 9.41 4.80 8.77
CA ALA A 74 8.44 4.99 9.84
C ALA A 74 7.88 6.42 9.87
N ASP A 75 8.66 7.44 9.53
CA ASP A 75 8.19 8.81 9.46
C ASP A 75 7.16 8.98 8.34
N LEU A 76 7.47 8.48 7.16
CA LEU A 76 6.58 8.50 6.01
C LEU A 76 5.24 7.78 6.28
N ILE A 77 5.29 6.57 6.87
CA ILE A 77 4.09 5.74 7.05
C ILE A 77 3.30 6.16 8.29
N ARG A 78 3.97 6.39 9.43
CA ARG A 78 3.27 6.68 10.69
C ARG A 78 2.89 8.14 10.82
N ARG A 79 3.84 9.07 10.63
CA ARG A 79 3.57 10.52 10.78
C ARG A 79 2.74 11.03 9.62
N ILE A 80 3.24 10.88 8.39
CA ILE A 80 2.59 11.48 7.23
C ILE A 80 1.34 10.69 6.84
N LEU A 81 1.48 9.44 6.39
CA LEU A 81 0.35 8.70 5.82
C LEU A 81 -0.78 8.47 6.83
N ARG A 82 -0.44 7.99 8.05
CA ARG A 82 -1.46 7.69 9.06
C ARG A 82 -1.82 8.88 9.93
N GLY A 83 -0.85 9.72 10.30
CA GLY A 83 -1.05 10.87 11.17
C GLY A 83 -1.69 12.03 10.42
N GLU A 84 -1.01 12.57 9.41
CA GLU A 84 -1.44 13.79 8.72
C GLU A 84 -2.54 13.52 7.69
N LEU A 85 -2.37 12.50 6.84
CA LEU A 85 -3.36 12.16 5.82
C LEU A 85 -4.55 11.36 6.37
N GLY A 86 -4.45 10.80 7.57
CA GLY A 86 -5.53 10.07 8.23
C GLY A 86 -5.81 8.68 7.69
N PHE A 87 -4.89 8.05 6.94
CA PHE A 87 -5.09 6.73 6.36
C PHE A 87 -5.24 5.64 7.43
N ARG A 88 -6.31 4.84 7.35
CA ARG A 88 -6.63 3.75 8.30
C ARG A 88 -6.55 2.36 7.70
N GLY A 89 -6.41 2.27 6.37
CA GLY A 89 -6.36 1.01 5.65
C GLY A 89 -5.02 0.28 5.74
N CYS A 90 -4.84 -0.69 4.87
CA CYS A 90 -3.66 -1.54 4.79
C CYS A 90 -2.56 -0.91 3.92
N VAL A 91 -1.33 -0.91 4.43
CA VAL A 91 -0.13 -0.51 3.69
C VAL A 91 0.61 -1.76 3.23
N MET A 92 0.80 -1.91 1.93
CA MET A 92 1.57 -3.01 1.33
C MET A 92 2.85 -2.50 0.68
N SER A 93 3.86 -3.35 0.60
CA SER A 93 5.08 -3.04 -0.16
C SER A 93 4.85 -3.23 -1.66
N ASP A 94 5.63 -2.54 -2.48
CA ASP A 94 5.84 -2.99 -3.84
C ASP A 94 6.66 -4.28 -3.86
N TRP A 95 6.79 -4.92 -5.02
CA TRP A 95 7.35 -6.25 -5.18
C TRP A 95 8.83 -6.32 -4.80
N SER A 96 9.14 -6.97 -3.68
CA SER A 96 10.50 -7.07 -3.12
C SER A 96 11.16 -5.70 -2.84
N SER A 97 10.38 -4.73 -2.31
CA SER A 97 10.83 -3.35 -2.06
C SER A 97 11.22 -3.07 -0.61
N VAL A 98 11.23 -4.08 0.25
CA VAL A 98 11.64 -3.95 1.65
C VAL A 98 12.99 -4.63 1.88
N ASN A 99 13.85 -4.02 2.72
CA ASN A 99 15.24 -4.41 2.86
C ASN A 99 15.64 -4.76 4.30
N ASP A 100 15.00 -4.20 5.30
CA ASP A 100 15.31 -4.38 6.72
C ASP A 100 14.04 -4.80 7.47
N THR A 101 13.98 -6.06 7.91
CA THR A 101 12.80 -6.65 8.54
C THR A 101 12.41 -5.94 9.84
N GLU A 102 13.36 -5.55 10.68
CA GLU A 102 13.07 -4.82 11.92
C GLU A 102 12.43 -3.45 11.61
N LYS A 103 13.02 -2.70 10.69
CA LYS A 103 12.47 -1.41 10.25
C LYS A 103 11.09 -1.57 9.64
N VAL A 104 10.85 -2.59 8.81
CA VAL A 104 9.55 -2.88 8.20
C VAL A 104 8.49 -3.11 9.28
N VAL A 105 8.75 -3.99 10.24
CA VAL A 105 7.83 -4.27 11.35
C VAL A 105 7.52 -2.99 12.15
N LYS A 106 8.54 -2.17 12.39
CA LYS A 106 8.40 -0.92 13.14
C LYS A 106 7.85 0.26 12.33
N SER A 107 7.87 0.21 11.00
CA SER A 107 7.47 1.34 10.16
C SER A 107 5.97 1.59 10.09
N GLY A 108 5.15 0.55 10.31
CA GLY A 108 3.70 0.61 10.07
C GLY A 108 3.28 -0.01 8.73
N GLN A 109 4.21 -0.60 7.98
CA GLN A 109 3.96 -1.48 6.85
C GLN A 109 3.18 -2.72 7.33
N ASN A 110 2.21 -3.20 6.55
CA ASN A 110 1.33 -4.29 6.99
C ASN A 110 1.58 -5.58 6.21
N VAL A 111 1.86 -5.48 4.92
CA VAL A 111 2.03 -6.64 4.03
C VAL A 111 3.31 -6.48 3.22
N GLU A 112 4.17 -7.50 3.26
CA GLU A 112 5.30 -7.62 2.35
C GLU A 112 4.89 -8.41 1.11
N MET A 113 5.17 -7.86 -0.06
CA MET A 113 4.91 -8.49 -1.34
C MET A 113 6.23 -8.86 -2.05
N PRO A 114 6.35 -10.07 -2.60
CA PRO A 114 5.41 -11.20 -2.66
C PRO A 114 5.38 -12.08 -1.40
N GLY A 115 6.05 -11.69 -0.33
CA GLY A 115 6.24 -12.49 0.88
C GLY A 115 7.46 -13.40 0.76
N ARG A 116 8.59 -13.00 1.36
CA ARG A 116 9.81 -13.80 1.40
C ARG A 116 9.71 -14.87 2.49
N LYS A 117 10.19 -16.08 2.21
CA LYS A 117 10.24 -17.15 3.23
C LYS A 117 11.11 -16.75 4.43
N GLU A 118 12.18 -16.01 4.16
CA GLU A 118 13.16 -15.53 5.13
C GLU A 118 12.53 -14.56 6.13
N PHE A 119 11.58 -13.75 5.69
CA PHE A 119 10.92 -12.73 6.52
C PHE A 119 10.35 -13.32 7.82
N PHE A 120 9.66 -14.45 7.74
CA PHE A 120 9.11 -15.10 8.95
C PHE A 120 10.19 -15.62 9.88
N GLY A 121 11.32 -16.12 9.34
CA GLY A 121 12.47 -16.54 10.14
C GLY A 121 13.11 -15.36 10.85
N GLU A 122 13.32 -14.27 10.14
CA GLU A 122 13.88 -13.02 10.66
C GLU A 122 12.98 -12.41 11.74
N VAL A 123 11.66 -12.36 11.54
CA VAL A 123 10.69 -11.89 12.54
C VAL A 123 10.76 -12.71 13.83
N ARG A 124 10.84 -14.04 13.72
CA ARG A 124 10.97 -14.93 14.90
C ARG A 124 12.28 -14.70 15.64
N ALA A 125 13.38 -14.50 14.92
CA ALA A 125 14.67 -14.20 15.53
C ALA A 125 14.62 -12.85 16.26
N LEU A 126 14.09 -11.81 15.64
CA LEU A 126 13.94 -10.48 16.24
C LEU A 126 13.05 -10.49 17.50
N LEU A 127 11.97 -11.29 17.49
CA LEU A 127 11.14 -11.50 18.70
C LEU A 127 11.92 -12.17 19.82
N LYS A 128 12.69 -13.22 19.50
CA LYS A 128 13.52 -13.94 20.48
C LYS A 128 14.61 -13.06 21.06
N GLU A 129 15.18 -12.17 20.26
CA GLU A 129 16.18 -11.19 20.65
C GLU A 129 15.59 -9.98 21.41
N GLY A 130 14.27 -9.87 21.50
CA GLY A 130 13.58 -8.73 22.14
C GLY A 130 13.69 -7.42 21.35
N ARG A 131 14.10 -7.45 20.10
CA ARG A 131 14.23 -6.27 19.22
C ARG A 131 12.88 -5.79 18.68
N ILE A 132 11.92 -6.69 18.57
CA ILE A 132 10.51 -6.41 18.29
C ILE A 132 9.65 -7.13 19.33
N THR A 133 8.40 -6.74 19.45
CA THR A 133 7.42 -7.30 20.39
C THR A 133 6.21 -7.89 19.66
N GLU A 134 5.44 -8.75 20.32
CA GLU A 134 4.16 -9.24 19.80
C GLU A 134 3.21 -8.08 19.48
N LYS A 135 3.26 -6.99 20.27
CA LYS A 135 2.48 -5.77 20.01
C LYS A 135 2.86 -5.08 18.70
N ASP A 136 4.12 -5.17 18.28
CA ASP A 136 4.54 -4.64 16.98
C ASP A 136 3.99 -5.49 15.84
N ILE A 137 3.98 -6.81 15.98
CA ILE A 137 3.34 -7.74 15.05
C ILE A 137 1.83 -7.51 14.99
N GLU A 138 1.17 -7.33 16.14
CA GLU A 138 -0.26 -7.02 16.18
C GLU A 138 -0.59 -5.74 15.39
N LYS A 139 0.20 -4.67 15.58
CA LYS A 139 0.05 -3.40 14.83
C LYS A 139 0.24 -3.59 13.33
N MET A 140 1.10 -4.51 12.93
CA MET A 140 1.33 -4.83 11.53
C MET A 140 0.14 -5.59 10.91
N ILE A 141 -0.42 -6.56 11.62
CA ILE A 141 -1.48 -7.45 11.11
C ILE A 141 -2.86 -6.79 11.17
N ARG A 142 -3.17 -6.08 12.24
CA ARG A 142 -4.51 -5.53 12.52
C ARG A 142 -5.10 -4.70 11.36
N PRO A 143 -4.39 -3.75 10.73
CA PRO A 143 -4.95 -2.96 9.63
C PRO A 143 -5.33 -3.81 8.41
N ASN A 144 -4.58 -4.87 8.10
CA ASN A 144 -4.90 -5.76 7.00
C ASN A 144 -6.22 -6.53 7.27
N ILE A 145 -6.34 -7.12 8.45
CA ILE A 145 -7.56 -7.84 8.86
C ILE A 145 -8.75 -6.87 8.91
N ALA A 146 -8.59 -5.71 9.53
CA ALA A 146 -9.65 -4.71 9.64
C ALA A 146 -10.13 -4.21 8.27
N THR A 147 -9.22 -3.96 7.33
CA THR A 147 -9.56 -3.59 5.95
C THR A 147 -10.33 -4.73 5.26
N SER A 148 -9.87 -5.98 5.42
CA SER A 148 -10.54 -7.15 4.83
C SER A 148 -11.97 -7.33 5.36
N ILE A 149 -12.18 -7.10 6.66
CA ILE A 149 -13.52 -7.14 7.29
C ILE A 149 -14.39 -5.97 6.77
N ALA A 150 -13.85 -4.75 6.77
CA ALA A 150 -14.58 -3.55 6.35
C ALA A 150 -15.06 -3.64 4.89
N PHE A 151 -14.32 -4.34 4.03
CA PHE A 151 -14.72 -4.59 2.64
C PHE A 151 -15.47 -5.91 2.42
N GLY A 152 -15.85 -6.63 3.47
CA GLY A 152 -16.62 -7.87 3.39
C GLY A 152 -15.88 -9.00 2.68
N LEU A 153 -14.53 -9.02 2.70
CA LEU A 153 -13.76 -10.03 1.96
C LEU A 153 -13.88 -11.45 2.54
N TYR A 154 -14.31 -11.57 3.79
CA TYR A 154 -14.54 -12.86 4.45
C TYR A 154 -15.97 -13.39 4.24
N ASP A 155 -16.93 -12.50 3.96
CA ASP A 155 -18.36 -12.80 3.96
C ASP A 155 -18.93 -13.04 2.56
N ARG A 156 -18.09 -13.00 1.52
CA ARG A 156 -18.51 -13.17 0.13
C ARG A 156 -17.74 -14.30 -0.57
N GLU A 157 -18.39 -14.85 -1.60
CA GLU A 157 -17.72 -15.80 -2.48
C GLU A 157 -16.52 -15.17 -3.17
N LYS A 158 -15.40 -15.89 -3.15
CA LYS A 158 -14.14 -15.44 -3.78
C LYS A 158 -14.13 -15.64 -5.29
N TYR A 159 -14.94 -16.56 -5.78
CA TYR A 159 -15.04 -16.88 -7.20
C TYR A 159 -16.51 -16.96 -7.61
N VAL A 160 -16.90 -16.08 -8.52
CA VAL A 160 -18.28 -15.97 -9.03
C VAL A 160 -18.25 -16.18 -10.55
N PRO A 161 -18.48 -17.42 -11.04
CA PRO A 161 -18.41 -17.74 -12.48
C PRO A 161 -19.31 -16.87 -13.36
N ALA A 162 -20.50 -16.50 -12.87
CA ALA A 162 -21.45 -15.62 -13.58
C ALA A 162 -20.86 -14.25 -13.98
N LEU A 163 -19.78 -13.79 -13.32
CA LEU A 163 -19.10 -12.55 -13.73
C LEU A 163 -18.43 -12.65 -15.10
N LEU A 164 -18.12 -13.86 -15.58
CA LEU A 164 -17.57 -14.07 -16.92
C LEU A 164 -18.53 -13.66 -18.02
N GLU A 165 -19.84 -13.75 -17.77
CA GLU A 165 -20.88 -13.32 -18.71
C GLU A 165 -20.86 -11.82 -18.98
N LYS A 166 -20.25 -11.03 -18.09
CA LYS A 166 -20.11 -9.57 -18.22
C LYS A 166 -18.89 -9.15 -19.07
N PHE A 167 -17.99 -10.07 -19.42
CA PHE A 167 -16.77 -9.74 -20.14
C PHE A 167 -16.98 -9.04 -21.50
N PRO A 168 -17.99 -9.41 -22.33
CA PRO A 168 -18.24 -8.66 -23.57
C PRO A 168 -18.56 -7.18 -23.31
N ALA A 169 -19.37 -6.89 -22.29
CA ALA A 169 -19.69 -5.52 -21.89
C ALA A 169 -18.47 -4.79 -21.34
N HIS A 170 -17.63 -5.46 -20.52
CA HIS A 170 -16.39 -4.89 -20.01
C HIS A 170 -15.39 -4.57 -21.12
N LYS A 171 -15.32 -5.43 -22.16
CA LYS A 171 -14.47 -5.19 -23.34
C LYS A 171 -14.92 -3.93 -24.10
N GLN A 172 -16.24 -3.76 -24.26
CA GLN A 172 -16.79 -2.56 -24.90
C GLN A 172 -16.47 -1.30 -24.10
N THR A 173 -16.71 -1.34 -22.76
CA THR A 173 -16.34 -0.21 -21.89
C THR A 173 -14.86 0.14 -21.99
N GLY A 174 -13.98 -0.88 -22.02
CA GLY A 174 -12.53 -0.66 -22.20
C GLY A 174 -12.18 0.00 -23.54
N TYR A 175 -12.87 -0.39 -24.61
CA TYR A 175 -12.73 0.25 -25.92
C TYR A 175 -13.18 1.72 -25.89
N ASP A 176 -14.36 1.98 -25.31
CA ASP A 176 -14.94 3.33 -25.26
C ASP A 176 -14.01 4.29 -24.49
N VAL A 177 -13.53 3.86 -23.32
CA VAL A 177 -12.57 4.63 -22.50
C VAL A 177 -11.27 4.93 -23.27
N ALA A 178 -10.74 3.94 -24.00
CA ALA A 178 -9.52 4.13 -24.78
C ALA A 178 -9.74 5.03 -26.02
N ALA A 179 -10.96 5.05 -26.56
CA ALA A 179 -11.29 5.90 -27.71
C ALA A 179 -11.50 7.37 -27.31
N GLU A 180 -11.89 7.64 -26.07
CA GLU A 180 -12.08 8.99 -25.52
C GLU A 180 -10.79 9.60 -24.94
N GLY A 181 -9.79 8.78 -24.58
CA GLY A 181 -8.50 9.20 -23.99
C GLY A 181 -7.45 9.45 -25.04
#